data_575a243acf31b022bba51c0ae1f08d6b
#
_entry.id   575a243acf31b022bba51c0ae1f08d6b
#
_cell.length_a   1.000
_cell.length_b   1.000
_cell.length_c   1.000
_cell.angle_alpha   90.00
_cell.angle_beta   90.00
_cell.angle_gamma   90.00
#
_symmetry.space_group_name_H-M   'P 1'
#
loop_
_entity.id
_entity.type
_entity.pdbx_description
1 polymer ?
#
loop_
_entity_poly.entity_id
_entity_poly.type
_entity_poly.pdbx_seq_one_letter_code
_entity_poly.pdbx_strand_id
1 'polypeptide(L)'
;VVKSKALALTEVATRALQTAVPVIAVVAIYYALMLAILNFMQALGHRFEAVASGVGHITHFTHLTTWEGPAVIPALLGACMLVLVYELWLRKRMAIVVLCGFIIAQAFVDASRGMRRPGLILTLLLAMVLAASFKAFPGRTDPAATSKLKIALPVIAGGFFVYGITGLYLLRGSLGIHTTNLYGLAYKSVAVAVGNSGFTFHGLALAFRCSMIFLALGSIILLAYLVFRPYREEGGASAADRERARNIVENYGSDSLAYFNLRSDKQNFFHGDSFLAYKVVGDVAVISGDPVGPADNIPEIVVAFREYCLERGWRLSILGASGTLM
;
A
#
# COMPACT_ATOMS: atom_id res chain seq x y z
N VAL A 1 37.15 5.01 22.27
CA VAL A 1 36.67 6.38 21.97
C VAL A 1 35.90 6.40 20.64
N VAL A 2 36.40 5.80 19.54
CA VAL A 2 35.74 5.82 18.21
C VAL A 2 34.42 5.01 18.21
N LYS A 3 34.37 3.80 18.83
CA LYS A 3 33.16 2.99 18.95
C LYS A 3 32.07 3.65 19.79
N SER A 4 32.44 4.41 20.84
CA SER A 4 31.49 5.12 21.72
C SER A 4 30.84 6.32 20.99
N LYS A 5 31.61 7.06 20.17
CA LYS A 5 31.08 8.17 19.36
C LYS A 5 30.17 7.66 18.23
N ALA A 6 30.48 6.51 17.62
CA ALA A 6 29.63 5.91 16.61
C ALA A 6 28.29 5.41 17.19
N LEU A 7 28.31 4.83 18.41
CA LEU A 7 27.08 4.43 19.13
C LEU A 7 26.21 5.64 19.51
N ALA A 8 26.81 6.71 20.00
CA ALA A 8 26.09 7.94 20.36
C ALA A 8 25.49 8.62 19.13
N LEU A 9 26.19 8.64 18.00
CA LEU A 9 25.68 9.17 16.73
C LEU A 9 24.50 8.32 16.19
N THR A 10 24.57 7.00 16.32
CA THR A 10 23.46 6.12 15.92
C THR A 10 22.25 6.27 16.82
N GLU A 11 22.43 6.49 18.13
CA GLU A 11 21.30 6.77 19.03
C GLU A 11 20.63 8.12 18.77
N VAL A 12 21.43 9.17 18.55
CA VAL A 12 20.90 10.49 18.19
C VAL A 12 20.17 10.45 16.85
N ALA A 13 20.73 9.77 15.85
CA ALA A 13 20.10 9.59 14.54
C ALA A 13 18.80 8.77 14.65
N THR A 14 18.77 7.73 15.49
CA THR A 14 17.55 6.91 15.71
C THR A 14 16.46 7.71 16.43
N ARG A 15 16.79 8.51 17.43
CA ARG A 15 15.84 9.39 18.12
C ARG A 15 15.32 10.50 17.20
N ALA A 16 16.20 11.15 16.41
CA ALA A 16 15.79 12.12 15.41
C ALA A 16 14.88 11.51 14.34
N LEU A 17 15.17 10.29 13.92
CA LEU A 17 14.33 9.56 12.97
C LEU A 17 12.96 9.24 13.59
N GLN A 18 12.92 8.77 14.84
CA GLN A 18 11.67 8.45 15.53
C GLN A 18 10.76 9.68 15.71
N THR A 19 11.33 10.85 15.99
CA THR A 19 10.57 12.11 16.06
C THR A 19 10.14 12.64 14.70
N ALA A 20 10.90 12.38 13.62
CA ALA A 20 10.56 12.81 12.28
C ALA A 20 9.51 11.89 11.60
N VAL A 21 9.36 10.64 12.04
CA VAL A 21 8.44 9.65 11.49
C VAL A 21 7.00 10.13 11.33
N PRO A 22 6.36 10.70 12.38
CA PRO A 22 4.98 11.16 12.24
C PRO A 22 4.86 12.29 11.21
N VAL A 23 5.86 13.18 11.14
CA VAL A 23 5.89 14.29 10.17
C VAL A 23 6.02 13.76 8.74
N ILE A 24 6.93 12.80 8.51
CA ILE A 24 7.13 12.20 7.19
C ILE A 24 5.88 11.45 6.75
N ALA A 25 5.21 10.73 7.65
CA ALA A 25 3.95 10.05 7.35
C ALA A 25 2.86 11.04 6.93
N VAL A 26 2.74 12.16 7.65
CA VAL A 26 1.80 13.23 7.32
C VAL A 26 2.12 13.83 5.95
N VAL A 27 3.38 14.13 5.67
CA VAL A 27 3.82 14.67 4.36
C VAL A 27 3.49 13.68 3.23
N ALA A 28 3.77 12.38 3.43
CA ALA A 28 3.45 11.34 2.44
C ALA A 28 1.94 11.25 2.16
N ILE A 29 1.11 11.31 3.20
CA ILE A 29 -0.36 11.30 3.09
C ILE A 29 -0.85 12.51 2.31
N TYR A 30 -0.42 13.72 2.67
CA TYR A 30 -0.82 14.95 1.97
C TYR A 30 -0.36 14.96 0.51
N TYR A 31 0.85 14.46 0.24
CA TYR A 31 1.36 14.36 -1.13
C TYR A 31 0.53 13.37 -1.96
N ALA A 32 0.23 12.20 -1.44
CA ALA A 32 -0.61 11.21 -2.12
C ALA A 32 -2.05 11.74 -2.32
N LEU A 33 -2.61 12.46 -1.35
CA LEU A 33 -3.92 13.10 -1.47
C LEU A 33 -3.92 14.19 -2.55
N MET A 34 -2.89 15.03 -2.59
CA MET A 34 -2.72 16.03 -3.65
C MET A 34 -2.68 15.37 -5.03
N LEU A 35 -1.93 14.27 -5.19
CA LEU A 35 -1.88 13.52 -6.44
C LEU A 35 -3.25 12.91 -6.80
N ALA A 36 -4.01 12.41 -5.81
CA ALA A 36 -5.36 11.91 -6.03
C ALA A 36 -6.28 13.02 -6.58
N ILE A 37 -6.28 14.18 -5.93
CA ILE A 37 -7.09 15.33 -6.33
C ILE A 37 -6.71 15.80 -7.75
N LEU A 38 -5.41 15.93 -8.04
CA LEU A 38 -4.94 16.34 -9.36
C LEU A 38 -5.38 15.36 -10.46
N ASN A 39 -5.29 14.06 -10.20
CA ASN A 39 -5.76 13.04 -11.13
C ASN A 39 -7.28 13.14 -11.37
N PHE A 40 -8.10 13.36 -10.33
CA PHE A 40 -9.53 13.57 -10.49
C PHE A 40 -9.84 14.87 -11.24
N MET A 41 -9.14 15.95 -10.96
CA MET A 41 -9.28 17.20 -11.70
C MET A 41 -8.92 17.02 -13.18
N GLN A 42 -7.87 16.29 -13.51
CA GLN A 42 -7.53 15.94 -14.89
C GLN A 42 -8.64 15.13 -15.57
N ALA A 43 -9.24 14.16 -14.87
CA ALA A 43 -10.36 13.39 -15.39
C ALA A 43 -11.60 14.27 -15.67
N LEU A 44 -11.89 15.22 -14.79
CA LEU A 44 -12.99 16.18 -14.94
C LEU A 44 -12.70 17.24 -15.99
N GLY A 45 -11.45 17.66 -16.16
CA GLY A 45 -11.02 18.66 -17.13
C GLY A 45 -11.36 18.29 -18.57
N HIS A 46 -11.48 17.00 -18.90
CA HIS A 46 -11.96 16.53 -20.20
C HIS A 46 -13.42 16.91 -20.50
N ARG A 47 -14.20 17.26 -19.48
CA ARG A 47 -15.63 17.65 -19.63
C ARG A 47 -15.90 19.13 -19.35
N PHE A 48 -15.05 19.80 -18.61
CA PHE A 48 -15.26 21.17 -18.14
C PHE A 48 -14.03 22.04 -18.40
N GLU A 49 -14.13 23.00 -19.31
CA GLU A 49 -13.03 23.93 -19.67
C GLU A 49 -12.50 24.71 -18.46
N ALA A 50 -13.39 25.14 -17.56
CA ALA A 50 -12.99 25.82 -16.32
C ALA A 50 -12.10 24.97 -15.42
N VAL A 51 -12.34 23.66 -15.36
CA VAL A 51 -11.50 22.71 -14.62
C VAL A 51 -10.19 22.47 -15.38
N ALA A 52 -10.25 22.37 -16.71
CA ALA A 52 -9.06 22.18 -17.54
C ALA A 52 -8.08 23.35 -17.42
N SER A 53 -8.57 24.60 -17.42
CA SER A 53 -7.73 25.80 -17.22
C SER A 53 -7.12 25.82 -15.81
N GLY A 54 -7.89 25.48 -14.76
CA GLY A 54 -7.40 25.38 -13.39
C GLY A 54 -6.33 24.30 -13.23
N VAL A 55 -6.52 23.13 -13.82
CA VAL A 55 -5.51 22.05 -13.88
C VAL A 55 -4.25 22.51 -14.59
N GLY A 56 -4.38 23.20 -15.73
CA GLY A 56 -3.25 23.75 -16.46
C GLY A 56 -2.39 24.69 -15.62
N HIS A 57 -3.01 25.57 -14.84
CA HIS A 57 -2.29 26.46 -13.92
C HIS A 57 -1.56 25.68 -12.80
N ILE A 58 -2.25 24.72 -12.16
CA ILE A 58 -1.66 23.92 -11.08
C ILE A 58 -0.52 23.05 -11.61
N THR A 59 -0.69 22.37 -12.73
CA THR A 59 0.34 21.50 -13.32
C THR A 59 1.55 22.31 -13.80
N HIS A 60 1.33 23.50 -14.32
CA HIS A 60 2.43 24.42 -14.67
C HIS A 60 3.22 24.84 -13.43
N PHE A 61 2.55 25.12 -12.32
CA PHE A 61 3.20 25.49 -11.05
C PHE A 61 3.89 24.32 -10.39
N THR A 62 3.25 23.15 -10.37
CA THR A 62 3.79 21.91 -9.73
C THR A 62 4.74 21.14 -10.64
N HIS A 63 4.90 21.57 -11.90
CA HIS A 63 5.66 20.86 -12.94
C HIS A 63 5.21 19.41 -13.17
N LEU A 64 3.95 19.09 -12.88
CA LEU A 64 3.35 17.80 -13.17
C LEU A 64 2.84 17.76 -14.60
N THR A 65 2.97 16.61 -15.27
CA THR A 65 2.49 16.45 -16.65
C THR A 65 0.98 16.31 -16.70
N THR A 66 0.35 16.98 -17.67
CA THR A 66 -1.07 16.79 -17.97
C THR A 66 -1.29 15.49 -18.74
N TRP A 67 -2.39 14.83 -18.45
CA TRP A 67 -2.80 13.63 -19.16
C TRP A 67 -3.63 13.98 -20.40
N GLU A 68 -3.18 13.59 -21.58
CA GLU A 68 -3.85 13.85 -22.85
C GLU A 68 -4.71 12.67 -23.34
N GLY A 69 -4.72 11.57 -22.59
CA GLY A 69 -5.47 10.36 -22.91
C GLY A 69 -6.89 10.31 -22.33
N PRO A 70 -7.57 9.15 -22.36
CA PRO A 70 -8.93 9.01 -21.85
C PRO A 70 -9.08 9.39 -20.38
N ALA A 71 -10.15 10.10 -20.04
CA ALA A 71 -10.45 10.58 -18.67
C ALA A 71 -10.54 9.45 -17.61
N VAL A 72 -10.86 8.23 -18.03
CA VAL A 72 -10.97 7.06 -17.15
C VAL A 72 -9.65 6.74 -16.46
N ILE A 73 -8.51 6.96 -17.12
CA ILE A 73 -7.19 6.61 -16.56
C ILE A 73 -6.80 7.50 -15.39
N PRO A 74 -6.84 8.85 -15.50
CA PRO A 74 -6.58 9.68 -14.34
C PRO A 74 -7.61 9.49 -13.22
N ALA A 75 -8.90 9.21 -13.54
CA ALA A 75 -9.89 8.88 -12.51
C ALA A 75 -9.49 7.65 -11.70
N LEU A 76 -9.02 6.59 -12.37
CA LEU A 76 -8.57 5.37 -11.72
C LEU A 76 -7.27 5.54 -10.95
N LEU A 77 -6.31 6.28 -11.49
CA LEU A 77 -5.10 6.64 -10.77
C LEU A 77 -5.44 7.43 -9.50
N GLY A 78 -6.38 8.38 -9.59
CA GLY A 78 -6.90 9.09 -8.43
C GLY A 78 -7.51 8.16 -7.38
N ALA A 79 -8.33 7.20 -7.80
CA ALA A 79 -8.90 6.19 -6.90
C ALA A 79 -7.82 5.30 -6.25
N CYS A 80 -6.82 4.84 -7.03
CA CYS A 80 -5.68 4.09 -6.49
C CYS A 80 -4.88 4.92 -5.47
N MET A 81 -4.70 6.23 -5.72
CA MET A 81 -4.04 7.12 -4.77
C MET A 81 -4.85 7.30 -3.47
N LEU A 82 -6.19 7.32 -3.52
CA LEU A 82 -7.00 7.35 -2.29
C LEU A 82 -6.84 6.07 -1.48
N VAL A 83 -6.79 4.91 -2.12
CA VAL A 83 -6.46 3.64 -1.43
C VAL A 83 -5.07 3.74 -0.80
N LEU A 84 -4.09 4.29 -1.52
CA LEU A 84 -2.74 4.48 -1.02
C LEU A 84 -2.69 5.43 0.18
N VAL A 85 -3.47 6.50 0.19
CA VAL A 85 -3.64 7.40 1.35
C VAL A 85 -4.10 6.64 2.58
N TYR A 86 -5.11 5.78 2.43
CA TYR A 86 -5.61 4.94 3.52
C TYR A 86 -4.53 3.98 4.05
N GLU A 87 -3.79 3.33 3.16
CA GLU A 87 -2.72 2.40 3.53
C GLU A 87 -1.50 3.11 4.17
N LEU A 88 -1.21 4.34 3.76
CA LEU A 88 -0.20 5.20 4.40
C LEU A 88 -0.64 5.61 5.82
N TRP A 89 -1.93 5.88 6.01
CA TRP A 89 -2.48 6.18 7.32
C TRP A 89 -2.35 4.98 8.28
N LEU A 90 -2.53 3.76 7.76
CA LEU A 90 -2.27 2.51 8.49
C LEU A 90 -0.76 2.22 8.67
N ARG A 91 0.12 3.10 8.22
CA ARG A 91 1.58 2.99 8.29
C ARG A 91 2.14 1.69 7.71
N LYS A 92 1.54 1.17 6.64
CA LYS A 92 2.05 -0.03 5.96
C LYS A 92 3.30 0.29 5.14
N ARG A 93 4.35 -0.51 5.29
CA ARG A 93 5.63 -0.37 4.54
C ARG A 93 5.45 -0.37 3.04
N MET A 94 4.59 -1.26 2.52
CA MET A 94 4.37 -1.38 1.08
C MET A 94 3.73 -0.13 0.47
N ALA A 95 2.95 0.63 1.26
CA ALA A 95 2.38 1.88 0.77
C ALA A 95 3.46 2.91 0.41
N ILE A 96 4.54 3.01 1.21
CA ILE A 96 5.69 3.86 0.87
C ILE A 96 6.43 3.36 -0.37
N VAL A 97 6.64 2.03 -0.49
CA VAL A 97 7.30 1.46 -1.67
C VAL A 97 6.51 1.79 -2.94
N VAL A 98 5.19 1.60 -2.90
CA VAL A 98 4.31 1.93 -4.03
C VAL A 98 4.32 3.42 -4.35
N LEU A 99 4.28 4.29 -3.32
CA LEU A 99 4.36 5.74 -3.50
C LEU A 99 5.71 6.15 -4.11
N CYS A 100 6.82 5.63 -3.60
CA CYS A 100 8.15 5.88 -4.16
C CYS A 100 8.25 5.40 -5.62
N GLY A 101 7.73 4.20 -5.93
CA GLY A 101 7.67 3.68 -7.29
C GLY A 101 6.88 4.59 -8.23
N PHE A 102 5.73 5.11 -7.76
CA PHE A 102 4.93 6.05 -8.52
C PHE A 102 5.68 7.38 -8.78
N ILE A 103 6.32 7.94 -7.75
CA ILE A 103 7.11 9.18 -7.85
C ILE A 103 8.28 9.00 -8.85
N ILE A 104 8.97 7.85 -8.80
CA ILE A 104 10.08 7.55 -9.72
C ILE A 104 9.57 7.39 -11.15
N ALA A 105 8.45 6.67 -11.34
CA ALA A 105 7.84 6.52 -12.65
C ALA A 105 7.39 7.87 -13.24
N GLN A 106 6.79 8.73 -12.43
CA GLN A 106 6.43 10.08 -12.80
C GLN A 106 7.66 10.91 -13.18
N ALA A 107 8.72 10.87 -12.37
CA ALA A 107 9.96 11.57 -12.66
C ALA A 107 10.60 11.11 -13.99
N PHE A 108 10.51 9.82 -14.31
CA PHE A 108 10.98 9.29 -15.58
C PHE A 108 10.19 9.82 -16.77
N VAL A 109 8.85 9.87 -16.66
CA VAL A 109 7.98 10.44 -17.69
C VAL A 109 8.28 11.93 -17.88
N ASP A 110 8.43 12.68 -16.78
CA ASP A 110 8.72 14.11 -16.82
C ASP A 110 10.11 14.39 -17.42
N ALA A 111 11.11 13.58 -17.11
CA ALA A 111 12.44 13.65 -17.71
C ALA A 111 12.40 13.40 -19.23
N SER A 112 11.60 12.42 -19.69
CA SER A 112 11.45 12.11 -21.12
C SER A 112 10.77 13.23 -21.92
N ARG A 113 9.96 14.08 -21.24
CA ARG A 113 9.28 15.25 -21.81
C ARG A 113 10.09 16.55 -21.71
N GLY A 114 11.33 16.48 -21.23
CA GLY A 114 12.24 17.65 -21.16
C GLY A 114 11.94 18.60 -19.98
N MET A 115 11.40 18.07 -18.89
CA MET A 115 11.15 18.85 -17.66
C MET A 115 12.42 19.54 -17.15
N ARG A 116 12.25 20.73 -16.56
CA ARG A 116 13.36 21.51 -16.01
C ARG A 116 14.02 20.76 -14.84
N ARG A 117 15.36 20.72 -14.84
CA ARG A 117 16.20 20.03 -13.84
C ARG A 117 15.79 20.26 -12.37
N PRO A 118 15.39 21.50 -11.92
CA PRO A 118 15.03 21.72 -10.51
C PRO A 118 13.83 20.88 -10.06
N GLY A 119 12.80 20.71 -10.89
CA GLY A 119 11.63 19.90 -10.55
C GLY A 119 11.97 18.42 -10.40
N LEU A 120 12.79 17.87 -11.31
CA LEU A 120 13.27 16.49 -11.20
C LEU A 120 14.07 16.24 -9.92
N ILE A 121 14.97 17.18 -9.56
CA ILE A 121 15.77 17.08 -8.33
C ILE A 121 14.86 17.06 -7.11
N LEU A 122 13.86 17.94 -7.03
CA LEU A 122 12.91 17.99 -5.92
C LEU A 122 12.11 16.70 -5.79
N THR A 123 11.62 16.16 -6.92
CA THR A 123 10.87 14.88 -6.95
C THR A 123 11.73 13.70 -6.49
N LEU A 124 12.99 13.64 -6.93
CA LEU A 124 13.93 12.59 -6.50
C LEU A 124 14.35 12.73 -5.03
N LEU A 125 14.52 13.97 -4.54
CA LEU A 125 14.77 14.22 -3.12
C LEU A 125 13.59 13.75 -2.26
N LEU A 126 12.36 14.04 -2.68
CA LEU A 126 11.16 13.55 -1.99
C LEU A 126 11.12 12.02 -1.95
N ALA A 127 11.37 11.36 -3.08
CA ALA A 127 11.44 9.89 -3.13
C ALA A 127 12.53 9.34 -2.20
N MET A 128 13.69 9.99 -2.14
CA MET A 128 14.79 9.58 -1.25
C MET A 128 14.42 9.74 0.23
N VAL A 129 13.80 10.85 0.63
CA VAL A 129 13.33 11.07 2.01
C VAL A 129 12.28 10.03 2.40
N LEU A 130 11.32 9.74 1.51
CA LEU A 130 10.32 8.71 1.73
C LEU A 130 10.95 7.31 1.83
N ALA A 131 11.90 6.98 0.98
CA ALA A 131 12.63 5.72 1.03
C ALA A 131 13.45 5.57 2.32
N ALA A 132 14.09 6.63 2.79
CA ALA A 132 14.83 6.63 4.05
C ALA A 132 13.91 6.39 5.26
N SER A 133 12.65 6.82 5.17
CA SER A 133 11.65 6.61 6.22
C SER A 133 11.01 5.21 6.22
N PHE A 134 11.39 4.31 5.32
CA PHE A 134 10.84 2.96 5.19
C PHE A 134 10.82 2.16 6.51
N LYS A 135 11.90 2.27 7.31
CA LYS A 135 12.01 1.59 8.61
C LYS A 135 11.05 2.12 9.67
N ALA A 136 10.55 3.32 9.48
CA ALA A 136 9.63 4.00 10.37
C ALA A 136 8.17 3.57 10.23
N PHE A 137 7.88 2.77 9.20
CA PHE A 137 6.57 2.18 8.95
C PHE A 137 6.62 0.72 9.41
N PRO A 138 6.04 0.40 10.59
CA PRO A 138 6.14 -0.93 11.18
C PRO A 138 5.31 -1.98 10.46
N GLY A 139 4.20 -1.58 9.81
CA GLY A 139 3.22 -2.49 9.22
C GLY A 139 3.82 -3.40 8.15
N ARG A 140 3.90 -4.70 8.46
CA ARG A 140 4.38 -5.74 7.55
C ARG A 140 3.25 -6.20 6.63
N THR A 141 3.60 -6.55 5.41
CA THR A 141 2.68 -7.20 4.47
C THR A 141 2.60 -8.68 4.79
N ASP A 142 1.47 -9.30 4.52
CA ASP A 142 1.27 -10.74 4.66
C ASP A 142 2.34 -11.50 3.83
N PRO A 143 3.16 -12.38 4.45
CA PRO A 143 4.16 -13.18 3.73
C PRO A 143 3.54 -14.06 2.63
N ALA A 144 2.32 -14.58 2.86
CA ALA A 144 1.58 -15.34 1.86
C ALA A 144 1.19 -14.47 0.66
N ALA A 145 0.81 -13.22 0.88
CA ALA A 145 0.52 -12.26 -0.18
C ALA A 145 1.79 -11.90 -0.97
N THR A 146 2.91 -11.72 -0.29
CA THR A 146 4.21 -11.44 -0.93
C THR A 146 4.67 -12.61 -1.82
N SER A 147 4.48 -13.85 -1.39
CA SER A 147 4.77 -15.04 -2.21
C SER A 147 3.88 -15.11 -3.45
N LYS A 148 2.58 -14.87 -3.29
CA LYS A 148 1.64 -14.80 -4.41
C LYS A 148 1.97 -13.68 -5.39
N LEU A 149 2.42 -12.52 -4.90
CA LEU A 149 2.82 -11.39 -5.73
C LEU A 149 4.01 -11.72 -6.63
N LYS A 150 5.01 -12.46 -6.14
CA LYS A 150 6.17 -12.90 -6.92
C LYS A 150 5.78 -13.74 -8.14
N ILE A 151 4.69 -14.51 -8.04
CA ILE A 151 4.16 -15.32 -9.14
C ILE A 151 3.18 -14.50 -9.98
N ALA A 152 2.28 -13.76 -9.36
CA ALA A 152 1.24 -12.99 -10.04
C ALA A 152 1.82 -11.90 -10.95
N LEU A 153 2.87 -11.19 -10.50
CA LEU A 153 3.47 -10.09 -11.27
C LEU A 153 3.97 -10.54 -12.66
N PRO A 154 4.84 -11.57 -12.79
CA PRO A 154 5.31 -12.01 -14.10
C PRO A 154 4.20 -12.64 -14.93
N VAL A 155 3.24 -13.33 -14.32
CA VAL A 155 2.10 -13.93 -15.04
C VAL A 155 1.19 -12.85 -15.63
N ILE A 156 0.85 -11.83 -14.85
CA ILE A 156 0.02 -10.69 -15.30
C ILE A 156 0.76 -9.90 -16.38
N ALA A 157 2.03 -9.57 -16.16
CA ALA A 157 2.83 -8.84 -17.15
C ALA A 157 2.99 -9.65 -18.44
N GLY A 158 3.33 -10.93 -18.35
CA GLY A 158 3.44 -11.83 -19.50
C GLY A 158 2.13 -11.94 -20.27
N GLY A 159 1.02 -12.18 -19.58
CA GLY A 159 -0.31 -12.25 -20.18
C GLY A 159 -0.72 -10.95 -20.88
N PHE A 160 -0.44 -9.78 -20.25
CA PHE A 160 -0.67 -8.48 -20.84
C PHE A 160 0.10 -8.28 -22.15
N PHE A 161 1.39 -8.58 -22.16
CA PHE A 161 2.22 -8.43 -23.36
C PHE A 161 1.86 -9.44 -24.43
N VAL A 162 1.62 -10.71 -24.10
CA VAL A 162 1.19 -11.72 -25.06
C VAL A 162 -0.12 -11.31 -25.72
N TYR A 163 -1.12 -10.91 -24.94
CA TYR A 163 -2.40 -10.45 -25.46
C TYR A 163 -2.25 -9.19 -26.32
N GLY A 164 -1.51 -8.19 -25.83
CA GLY A 164 -1.31 -6.93 -26.52
C GLY A 164 -0.55 -7.09 -27.85
N ILE A 165 0.56 -7.83 -27.84
CA ILE A 165 1.39 -8.06 -29.03
C ILE A 165 0.60 -8.87 -30.06
N THR A 166 -0.08 -9.96 -29.66
CA THR A 166 -0.88 -10.79 -30.55
C THR A 166 -2.03 -9.99 -31.15
N GLY A 167 -2.75 -9.21 -30.33
CA GLY A 167 -3.85 -8.38 -30.82
C GLY A 167 -3.40 -7.31 -31.80
N LEU A 168 -2.30 -6.60 -31.51
CA LEU A 168 -1.73 -5.60 -32.44
C LEU A 168 -1.22 -6.25 -33.73
N TYR A 169 -0.64 -7.45 -33.66
CA TYR A 169 -0.18 -8.18 -34.83
C TYR A 169 -1.35 -8.60 -35.74
N LEU A 170 -2.43 -9.09 -35.14
CA LEU A 170 -3.64 -9.49 -35.87
C LEU A 170 -4.36 -8.30 -36.52
N LEU A 171 -4.41 -7.16 -35.79
CA LEU A 171 -5.09 -5.94 -36.22
C LEU A 171 -4.18 -4.98 -37.01
N ARG A 172 -2.95 -5.39 -37.35
CA ARG A 172 -1.95 -4.51 -38.00
C ARG A 172 -2.46 -3.84 -39.27
N GLY A 173 -3.25 -4.57 -40.07
CA GLY A 173 -3.80 -4.05 -41.34
C GLY A 173 -4.82 -2.91 -41.11
N SER A 174 -5.70 -3.06 -40.12
CA SER A 174 -6.70 -2.04 -39.79
C SER A 174 -6.13 -0.83 -39.03
N LEU A 175 -5.00 -1.00 -38.36
CA LEU A 175 -4.32 0.05 -37.57
C LEU A 175 -3.16 0.72 -38.34
N GLY A 176 -2.84 0.28 -39.57
CA GLY A 176 -1.72 0.83 -40.34
C GLY A 176 -0.36 0.60 -39.68
N ILE A 177 -0.20 -0.53 -38.96
CA ILE A 177 1.04 -0.85 -38.26
C ILE A 177 2.02 -1.53 -39.21
N HIS A 178 3.08 -0.85 -39.59
CA HIS A 178 4.14 -1.39 -40.45
C HIS A 178 5.27 -2.09 -39.66
N THR A 179 5.35 -1.88 -38.33
CA THR A 179 6.40 -2.46 -37.49
C THR A 179 6.04 -3.88 -37.11
N THR A 180 6.94 -4.83 -37.41
CA THR A 180 6.85 -6.24 -36.97
C THR A 180 7.83 -6.56 -35.84
N ASN A 181 8.63 -5.57 -35.43
CA ASN A 181 9.58 -5.74 -34.33
C ASN A 181 8.85 -5.94 -33.00
N LEU A 182 9.24 -6.99 -32.26
CA LEU A 182 8.66 -7.38 -30.97
C LEU A 182 8.69 -6.21 -29.95
N TYR A 183 9.82 -5.51 -29.87
CA TYR A 183 9.96 -4.32 -28.99
C TYR A 183 8.98 -3.22 -29.36
N GLY A 184 8.84 -2.92 -30.66
CA GLY A 184 7.88 -1.90 -31.12
C GLY A 184 6.43 -2.28 -30.83
N LEU A 185 6.05 -3.56 -30.96
CA LEU A 185 4.72 -4.05 -30.60
C LEU A 185 4.48 -4.03 -29.09
N ALA A 186 5.48 -4.38 -28.29
CA ALA A 186 5.39 -4.28 -26.82
C ALA A 186 5.18 -2.82 -26.37
N TYR A 187 5.97 -1.89 -26.90
CA TYR A 187 5.80 -0.47 -26.63
C TYR A 187 4.41 0.04 -27.01
N LYS A 188 3.94 -0.32 -28.21
CA LYS A 188 2.59 0.05 -28.68
C LYS A 188 1.48 -0.59 -27.85
N SER A 189 1.67 -1.78 -27.31
CA SER A 189 0.71 -2.42 -26.39
C SER A 189 0.50 -1.57 -25.13
N VAL A 190 1.59 -1.08 -24.54
CA VAL A 190 1.52 -0.16 -23.41
C VAL A 190 0.84 1.15 -23.83
N ALA A 191 1.23 1.73 -24.98
CA ALA A 191 0.65 2.98 -25.47
C ALA A 191 -0.87 2.87 -25.73
N VAL A 192 -1.34 1.72 -26.22
CA VAL A 192 -2.79 1.44 -26.40
C VAL A 192 -3.51 1.36 -25.06
N ALA A 193 -2.94 0.65 -24.08
CA ALA A 193 -3.52 0.52 -22.75
C ALA A 193 -3.59 1.85 -22.01
N VAL A 194 -2.57 2.70 -22.18
CA VAL A 194 -2.48 4.03 -21.59
C VAL A 194 -3.30 5.06 -22.39
N GLY A 195 -3.81 4.69 -23.59
CA GLY A 195 -4.63 5.56 -24.42
C GLY A 195 -3.87 6.58 -25.27
N ASN A 196 -2.54 6.51 -25.28
CA ASN A 196 -1.65 7.40 -26.04
C ASN A 196 -0.99 6.66 -27.24
N SER A 197 -1.80 6.06 -28.10
CA SER A 197 -1.27 5.21 -29.18
C SER A 197 -1.13 5.91 -30.54
N GLY A 198 -1.73 7.08 -30.71
CA GLY A 198 -1.78 7.80 -32.01
C GLY A 198 -2.62 7.09 -33.07
N PHE A 199 -3.33 6.00 -32.74
CA PHE A 199 -4.16 5.26 -33.68
C PHE A 199 -5.63 5.68 -33.59
N THR A 200 -6.31 5.65 -34.73
CA THR A 200 -7.78 5.72 -34.80
C THR A 200 -8.34 4.31 -34.69
N PHE A 201 -9.25 4.10 -33.73
CA PHE A 201 -9.82 2.80 -33.45
C PHE A 201 -11.27 2.73 -33.88
N HIS A 202 -11.61 1.78 -34.77
CA HIS A 202 -12.96 1.51 -35.24
C HIS A 202 -13.25 0.00 -35.19
N GLY A 203 -14.51 -0.38 -35.01
CA GLY A 203 -14.93 -1.78 -35.02
C GLY A 203 -14.16 -2.68 -34.04
N LEU A 204 -13.58 -3.76 -34.52
CA LEU A 204 -12.81 -4.71 -33.73
C LEU A 204 -11.58 -4.09 -33.03
N ALA A 205 -10.92 -3.12 -33.67
CA ALA A 205 -9.78 -2.43 -33.08
C ALA A 205 -10.21 -1.62 -31.84
N LEU A 206 -11.40 -1.02 -31.86
CA LEU A 206 -11.95 -0.33 -30.70
C LEU A 206 -12.26 -1.30 -29.55
N ALA A 207 -12.87 -2.44 -29.85
CA ALA A 207 -13.11 -3.48 -28.85
C ALA A 207 -11.80 -3.99 -28.22
N PHE A 208 -10.76 -4.21 -29.04
CA PHE A 208 -9.43 -4.57 -28.58
C PHE A 208 -8.82 -3.49 -27.67
N ARG A 209 -8.90 -2.20 -28.04
CA ARG A 209 -8.44 -1.10 -27.18
C ARG A 209 -9.15 -1.11 -25.82
N CYS A 210 -10.49 -1.23 -25.83
CA CYS A 210 -11.25 -1.30 -24.60
C CYS A 210 -10.83 -2.49 -23.72
N SER A 211 -10.67 -3.68 -24.31
CA SER A 211 -10.23 -4.86 -23.58
C SER A 211 -8.82 -4.71 -23.00
N MET A 212 -7.88 -4.06 -23.71
CA MET A 212 -6.54 -3.76 -23.21
C MET A 212 -6.59 -2.82 -21.99
N ILE A 213 -7.43 -1.79 -22.04
CA ILE A 213 -7.64 -0.87 -20.91
C ILE A 213 -8.22 -1.65 -19.72
N PHE A 214 -9.27 -2.43 -19.92
CA PHE A 214 -9.87 -3.23 -18.83
C PHE A 214 -8.89 -4.25 -18.26
N LEU A 215 -8.07 -4.90 -19.08
CA LEU A 215 -7.03 -5.82 -18.63
C LEU A 215 -5.97 -5.11 -17.78
N ALA A 216 -5.51 -3.93 -18.22
CA ALA A 216 -4.55 -3.13 -17.45
C ALA A 216 -5.12 -2.71 -16.10
N LEU A 217 -6.38 -2.24 -16.08
CA LEU A 217 -7.06 -1.82 -14.85
C LEU A 217 -7.31 -2.98 -13.89
N GLY A 218 -7.82 -4.10 -14.40
CA GLY A 218 -8.02 -5.30 -13.60
C GLY A 218 -6.70 -5.81 -13.02
N SER A 219 -5.61 -5.72 -13.78
CA SER A 219 -4.26 -6.05 -13.32
C SER A 219 -3.80 -5.15 -12.18
N ILE A 220 -3.99 -3.84 -12.31
CA ILE A 220 -3.63 -2.86 -11.26
C ILE A 220 -4.45 -3.13 -9.98
N ILE A 221 -5.76 -3.33 -10.11
CA ILE A 221 -6.64 -3.62 -8.96
C ILE A 221 -6.23 -4.92 -8.27
N LEU A 222 -5.96 -5.98 -9.03
CA LEU A 222 -5.53 -7.27 -8.49
C LEU A 222 -4.17 -7.15 -7.77
N LEU A 223 -3.21 -6.46 -8.38
CA LEU A 223 -1.91 -6.24 -7.76
C LEU A 223 -2.03 -5.39 -6.49
N ALA A 224 -2.84 -4.31 -6.51
CA ALA A 224 -3.13 -3.50 -5.34
C ALA A 224 -3.77 -4.34 -4.22
N TYR A 225 -4.75 -5.17 -4.54
CA TYR A 225 -5.37 -6.09 -3.59
C TYR A 225 -4.34 -7.05 -2.96
N LEU A 226 -3.45 -7.65 -3.76
CA LEU A 226 -2.42 -8.56 -3.27
C LEU A 226 -1.38 -7.84 -2.40
N VAL A 227 -0.99 -6.61 -2.78
CA VAL A 227 0.01 -5.81 -2.04
C VAL A 227 -0.55 -5.32 -0.71
N PHE A 228 -1.82 -4.89 -0.68
CA PHE A 228 -2.41 -4.25 0.50
C PHE A 228 -3.25 -5.19 1.36
N ARG A 229 -3.34 -6.47 0.99
CA ARG A 229 -4.05 -7.46 1.79
C ARG A 229 -3.53 -7.45 3.23
N PRO A 230 -4.42 -7.30 4.24
CA PRO A 230 -4.01 -7.34 5.64
C PRO A 230 -3.41 -8.71 5.99
N TYR A 231 -2.45 -8.68 6.89
CA TYR A 231 -1.88 -9.91 7.45
C TYR A 231 -3.01 -10.73 8.09
N ARG A 232 -3.15 -11.98 7.65
CA ARG A 232 -4.11 -12.92 8.26
C ARG A 232 -3.32 -13.98 9.01
N GLU A 233 -3.59 -14.08 10.28
CA GLU A 233 -3.20 -15.24 11.06
C GLU A 233 -4.22 -16.36 10.80
N GLU A 234 -3.79 -17.46 10.20
CA GLU A 234 -4.63 -18.62 9.95
C GLU A 234 -4.52 -19.57 11.16
N GLY A 235 -5.66 -19.86 11.78
CA GLY A 235 -5.77 -20.81 12.89
C GLY A 235 -6.10 -20.17 14.23
N GLY A 236 -6.64 -20.96 15.14
CA GLY A 236 -6.80 -20.63 16.56
C GLY A 236 -5.52 -20.97 17.35
N ALA A 237 -5.53 -20.72 18.64
CA ALA A 237 -4.43 -21.08 19.54
C ALA A 237 -4.06 -22.56 19.43
N SER A 238 -2.76 -22.87 19.44
CA SER A 238 -2.27 -24.24 19.45
C SER A 238 -2.75 -24.98 20.73
N ALA A 239 -2.69 -26.32 20.74
CA ALA A 239 -3.04 -27.07 21.94
C ALA A 239 -2.11 -26.71 23.13
N ALA A 240 -0.83 -26.47 22.85
CA ALA A 240 0.16 -26.07 23.87
C ALA A 240 -0.14 -24.64 24.39
N ASP A 241 -0.50 -23.70 23.50
CA ASP A 241 -0.86 -22.34 23.91
C ASP A 241 -2.14 -22.31 24.75
N ARG A 242 -3.12 -23.14 24.42
CA ARG A 242 -4.35 -23.26 25.21
C ARG A 242 -4.09 -23.85 26.61
N GLU A 243 -3.21 -24.84 26.72
CA GLU A 243 -2.84 -25.39 28.00
C GLU A 243 -2.08 -24.38 28.86
N ARG A 244 -1.13 -23.63 28.25
CA ARG A 244 -0.44 -22.54 28.93
C ARG A 244 -1.41 -21.44 29.38
N ALA A 245 -2.36 -21.05 28.53
CA ALA A 245 -3.37 -20.07 28.87
C ALA A 245 -4.28 -20.54 30.00
N ARG A 246 -4.66 -21.84 30.01
CA ARG A 246 -5.44 -22.46 31.09
C ARG A 246 -4.73 -22.35 32.43
N ASN A 247 -3.46 -22.73 32.49
CA ASN A 247 -2.66 -22.64 33.72
C ASN A 247 -2.58 -21.19 34.24
N ILE A 248 -2.48 -20.20 33.35
CA ILE A 248 -2.49 -18.79 33.75
C ILE A 248 -3.87 -18.40 34.29
N VAL A 249 -4.97 -18.81 33.64
CA VAL A 249 -6.34 -18.52 34.11
C VAL A 249 -6.61 -19.17 35.48
N GLU A 250 -6.16 -20.38 35.71
CA GLU A 250 -6.32 -21.07 37.00
C GLU A 250 -5.57 -20.37 38.15
N ASN A 251 -4.43 -19.75 37.86
CA ASN A 251 -3.63 -19.03 38.86
C ASN A 251 -4.03 -17.59 39.08
N TYR A 252 -4.47 -16.90 38.02
CA TYR A 252 -4.68 -15.42 38.02
C TYR A 252 -6.07 -14.98 37.52
N GLY A 253 -6.93 -15.89 37.09
CA GLY A 253 -8.26 -15.57 36.62
C GLY A 253 -9.14 -15.05 37.77
N SER A 254 -9.62 -13.82 37.64
CA SER A 254 -10.43 -13.14 38.66
C SER A 254 -11.93 -13.23 38.38
N ASP A 255 -12.34 -13.55 37.15
CA ASP A 255 -13.75 -13.57 36.74
C ASP A 255 -14.07 -14.68 35.74
N SER A 256 -15.36 -14.85 35.45
CA SER A 256 -15.85 -15.82 34.46
C SER A 256 -15.43 -15.47 33.02
N LEU A 257 -15.13 -14.18 32.72
CA LEU A 257 -14.69 -13.74 31.39
C LEU A 257 -13.28 -14.26 31.07
N ALA A 258 -12.43 -14.50 32.09
CA ALA A 258 -11.11 -15.09 31.90
C ALA A 258 -11.19 -16.48 31.24
N TYR A 259 -12.22 -17.29 31.56
CA TYR A 259 -12.44 -18.59 30.92
C TYR A 259 -12.93 -18.49 29.47
N PHE A 260 -13.64 -17.40 29.09
CA PHE A 260 -14.00 -17.18 27.69
C PHE A 260 -12.77 -16.90 26.79
N ASN A 261 -11.64 -16.53 27.38
CA ASN A 261 -10.38 -16.37 26.66
C ASN A 261 -9.77 -17.70 26.19
N LEU A 262 -10.21 -18.84 26.75
CA LEU A 262 -9.75 -20.18 26.37
C LEU A 262 -10.47 -20.77 25.15
N ARG A 263 -11.40 -20.03 24.52
CA ARG A 263 -12.13 -20.50 23.33
C ARG A 263 -11.20 -20.78 22.16
N SER A 264 -11.50 -21.85 21.43
CA SER A 264 -10.69 -22.33 20.30
C SER A 264 -10.68 -21.43 19.07
N ASP A 265 -11.65 -20.48 18.98
CA ASP A 265 -11.77 -19.53 17.86
C ASP A 265 -10.95 -18.25 18.06
N LYS A 266 -10.20 -18.15 19.16
CA LYS A 266 -9.32 -17.05 19.52
C LYS A 266 -7.86 -17.48 19.44
N GLN A 267 -6.99 -16.49 19.31
CA GLN A 267 -5.55 -16.63 19.42
C GLN A 267 -5.08 -16.06 20.75
N ASN A 268 -3.94 -16.55 21.23
CA ASN A 268 -3.35 -16.14 22.49
C ASN A 268 -2.04 -15.40 22.21
N PHE A 269 -1.86 -14.24 22.80
CA PHE A 269 -0.61 -13.52 22.86
C PHE A 269 -0.06 -13.59 24.28
N PHE A 270 1.19 -14.03 24.43
CA PHE A 270 1.84 -14.18 25.72
C PHE A 270 2.95 -13.14 25.90
N HIS A 271 3.05 -12.60 27.11
CA HIS A 271 4.17 -11.76 27.54
C HIS A 271 4.50 -12.09 28.99
N GLY A 272 5.69 -12.70 29.24
CA GLY A 272 6.00 -13.24 30.55
C GLY A 272 4.99 -14.30 31.00
N ASP A 273 4.47 -14.13 32.22
CA ASP A 273 3.45 -14.99 32.81
C ASP A 273 2.02 -14.47 32.61
N SER A 274 1.85 -13.59 31.65
CA SER A 274 0.55 -13.04 31.29
C SER A 274 0.17 -13.41 29.87
N PHE A 275 -1.14 -13.47 29.59
CA PHE A 275 -1.66 -13.61 28.24
C PHE A 275 -2.91 -12.77 28.01
N LEU A 276 -3.20 -12.48 26.76
CA LEU A 276 -4.48 -11.98 26.30
C LEU A 276 -4.99 -12.79 25.12
N ALA A 277 -6.31 -12.92 25.03
CA ALA A 277 -6.95 -13.59 23.91
C ALA A 277 -7.49 -12.54 22.93
N TYR A 278 -7.22 -12.76 21.65
CA TYR A 278 -7.67 -11.84 20.60
C TYR A 278 -8.17 -12.60 19.38
N LYS A 279 -8.92 -11.88 18.55
CA LYS A 279 -9.34 -12.33 17.22
C LYS A 279 -9.17 -11.21 16.23
N VAL A 280 -8.61 -11.52 15.06
CA VAL A 280 -8.46 -10.53 13.99
C VAL A 280 -9.69 -10.58 13.09
N VAL A 281 -10.38 -9.45 12.97
CA VAL A 281 -11.53 -9.25 12.08
C VAL A 281 -11.21 -8.13 11.10
N GLY A 282 -10.97 -8.49 9.84
CA GLY A 282 -10.47 -7.54 8.85
C GLY A 282 -9.06 -7.08 9.17
N ASP A 283 -8.92 -5.80 9.54
CA ASP A 283 -7.65 -5.15 9.96
C ASP A 283 -7.67 -4.75 11.44
N VAL A 284 -8.62 -5.28 12.23
CA VAL A 284 -8.77 -4.97 13.65
C VAL A 284 -8.49 -6.21 14.48
N ALA A 285 -7.50 -6.12 15.37
CA ALA A 285 -7.26 -7.10 16.42
C ALA A 285 -8.16 -6.74 17.62
N VAL A 286 -9.13 -7.58 17.90
CA VAL A 286 -10.09 -7.39 18.99
C VAL A 286 -9.65 -8.23 20.17
N ILE A 287 -9.20 -7.60 21.25
CA ILE A 287 -8.95 -8.26 22.54
C ILE A 287 -10.31 -8.56 23.19
N SER A 288 -10.43 -9.74 23.76
CA SER A 288 -11.65 -10.19 24.45
C SER A 288 -11.44 -10.17 25.96
N GLY A 289 -12.02 -9.18 26.61
CA GLY A 289 -11.86 -8.98 28.05
C GLY A 289 -10.49 -8.43 28.45
N ASP A 290 -10.20 -8.51 29.72
CA ASP A 290 -8.94 -8.06 30.27
C ASP A 290 -7.81 -9.10 30.03
N PRO A 291 -6.55 -8.68 29.89
CA PRO A 291 -5.42 -9.59 29.97
C PRO A 291 -5.38 -10.33 31.34
N VAL A 292 -4.92 -11.57 31.34
CA VAL A 292 -4.84 -12.41 32.54
C VAL A 292 -3.38 -12.65 32.90
N GLY A 293 -3.02 -12.43 34.17
CA GLY A 293 -1.67 -12.61 34.67
C GLY A 293 -1.41 -11.80 35.93
N PRO A 294 -0.15 -11.73 36.40
CA PRO A 294 0.25 -10.86 37.51
C PRO A 294 -0.09 -9.40 37.22
N ALA A 295 -0.61 -8.68 38.21
CA ALA A 295 -1.07 -7.28 38.05
C ALA A 295 0.02 -6.35 37.49
N ASP A 296 1.27 -6.53 37.90
CA ASP A 296 2.39 -5.72 37.45
C ASP A 296 2.72 -5.91 35.96
N ASN A 297 2.38 -7.06 35.38
CA ASN A 297 2.65 -7.38 33.98
C ASN A 297 1.52 -6.94 33.02
N ILE A 298 0.35 -6.56 33.54
CA ILE A 298 -0.81 -6.19 32.72
C ILE A 298 -0.54 -4.95 31.84
N PRO A 299 0.07 -3.87 32.33
CA PRO A 299 0.41 -2.74 31.46
C PRO A 299 1.43 -3.11 30.36
N GLU A 300 2.41 -3.97 30.70
CA GLU A 300 3.48 -4.36 29.79
C GLU A 300 2.95 -5.21 28.63
N ILE A 301 2.05 -6.18 28.91
CA ILE A 301 1.48 -7.01 27.85
C ILE A 301 0.59 -6.20 26.89
N VAL A 302 -0.12 -5.18 27.38
CA VAL A 302 -0.93 -4.30 26.52
C VAL A 302 -0.04 -3.48 25.57
N VAL A 303 1.07 -2.95 26.10
CA VAL A 303 2.06 -2.22 25.29
C VAL A 303 2.70 -3.15 24.25
N ALA A 304 3.15 -4.33 24.66
CA ALA A 304 3.77 -5.33 23.79
C ALA A 304 2.79 -5.80 22.70
N PHE A 305 1.52 -6.00 23.04
CA PHE A 305 0.50 -6.37 22.06
C PHE A 305 0.16 -5.23 21.10
N ARG A 306 0.17 -3.98 21.55
CA ARG A 306 0.03 -2.81 20.67
C ARG A 306 1.14 -2.76 19.63
N GLU A 307 2.39 -3.01 20.03
CA GLU A 307 3.53 -3.07 19.11
C GLU A 307 3.37 -4.23 18.12
N TYR A 308 2.94 -5.39 18.60
CA TYR A 308 2.64 -6.57 17.79
C TYR A 308 1.55 -6.28 16.74
N CYS A 309 0.49 -5.55 17.10
CA CYS A 309 -0.56 -5.10 16.17
C CYS A 309 0.00 -4.11 15.14
N LEU A 310 0.79 -3.11 15.58
CA LEU A 310 1.40 -2.12 14.68
C LEU A 310 2.32 -2.78 13.65
N GLU A 311 3.10 -3.81 14.05
CA GLU A 311 3.94 -4.55 13.11
C GLU A 311 3.15 -5.29 12.03
N ARG A 312 1.92 -5.72 12.34
CA ARG A 312 1.01 -6.42 11.42
C ARG A 312 0.07 -5.52 10.66
N GLY A 313 0.11 -4.21 10.97
CA GLY A 313 -0.80 -3.23 10.37
C GLY A 313 -2.24 -3.39 10.84
N TRP A 314 -2.45 -3.93 12.05
CA TRP A 314 -3.76 -4.05 12.67
C TRP A 314 -4.06 -2.87 13.58
N ARG A 315 -5.32 -2.47 13.61
CA ARG A 315 -5.86 -1.57 14.62
C ARG A 315 -6.21 -2.38 15.86
N LEU A 316 -5.97 -1.81 17.04
CA LEU A 316 -6.30 -2.43 18.30
C LEU A 316 -7.69 -2.00 18.75
N SER A 317 -8.49 -2.96 19.20
CA SER A 317 -9.76 -2.73 19.89
C SER A 317 -9.85 -3.67 21.09
N ILE A 318 -10.45 -3.22 22.17
CA ILE A 318 -10.68 -4.03 23.37
C ILE A 318 -12.19 -4.12 23.59
N LEU A 319 -12.69 -5.33 23.72
CA LEU A 319 -14.10 -5.59 23.99
C LEU A 319 -14.27 -6.10 25.42
N GLY A 320 -15.08 -5.42 26.22
CA GLY A 320 -15.37 -5.81 27.60
C GLY A 320 -14.23 -5.52 28.56
N ALA A 321 -13.48 -4.41 28.35
CA ALA A 321 -12.47 -3.96 29.30
C ALA A 321 -13.12 -3.58 30.64
N SER A 322 -12.49 -3.97 31.74
CA SER A 322 -12.89 -3.53 33.07
C SER A 322 -12.49 -2.07 33.30
N GLY A 323 -13.10 -1.43 34.31
CA GLY A 323 -12.74 -0.05 34.69
C GLY A 323 -11.30 0.13 35.18
N THR A 324 -10.57 -0.94 35.44
CA THR A 324 -9.15 -0.92 35.84
C THR A 324 -8.20 -0.71 34.66
N LEU A 325 -8.64 -0.93 33.43
CA LEU A 325 -7.88 -0.71 32.20
C LEU A 325 -8.23 0.60 31.48
N MET A 326 -9.20 1.34 31.98
CA MET A 326 -9.56 2.68 31.50
C MET A 326 -8.83 3.75 32.30
#